data_cec8699ccf1330a3e38bd6940cb97cc0
#
_entry.id   cec8699ccf1330a3e38bd6940cb97cc0
#
_cell.length_a   1.000
_cell.length_b   1.000
_cell.length_c   1.000
_cell.angle_alpha   90.00
_cell.angle_beta   90.00
_cell.angle_gamma   90.00
#
_symmetry.space_group_name_H-M   'P 1'
#
loop_
_entity.id
_entity.type
_entity.pdbx_description
1 polymer ?
#
loop_
_entity_poly.entity_id
_entity_poly.type
_entity_poly.pdbx_seq_one_letter_code
_entity_poly.pdbx_strand_id
1 'polypeptide(L)'
;MAEKKQWHETLHDQFGQYFAVDNVLYHEKTDHQDLIIFENAAFGRVMALDGVVQTTERDEFIYHEMMTHVPLLAHGHAKHVLIIGGGDGAMLREVTRHKNVESITMVEIDAGVVSFCRQYLPNHNAGSYDDPRFKLVIDDGVNFVNQTSQTFDVIISDCT
;
A
#
# COMPACT_ATOMS: atom_id res chain seq x y z
N MET A 1 11.06 20.37 -27.73
CA MET A 1 10.34 19.82 -26.55
C MET A 1 11.32 19.87 -25.39
N ALA A 2 10.96 20.42 -24.25
CA ALA A 2 11.83 20.41 -23.09
C ALA A 2 12.03 18.94 -22.66
N GLU A 3 13.26 18.57 -22.34
CA GLU A 3 13.59 17.24 -21.85
C GLU A 3 12.91 17.06 -20.49
N LYS A 4 12.01 16.07 -20.37
CA LYS A 4 11.34 15.80 -19.10
C LYS A 4 12.33 15.14 -18.17
N LYS A 5 12.31 15.53 -16.88
CA LYS A 5 13.05 14.85 -15.83
C LYS A 5 12.62 13.38 -15.79
N GLN A 6 13.59 12.48 -15.69
CA GLN A 6 13.34 11.04 -15.56
C GLN A 6 13.67 10.57 -14.14
N TRP A 7 12.82 9.72 -13.60
CA TRP A 7 13.09 8.94 -12.40
C TRP A 7 13.37 7.49 -12.81
N HIS A 8 14.43 6.92 -12.31
CA HIS A 8 14.87 5.56 -12.65
C HIS A 8 14.73 4.66 -11.44
N GLU A 9 14.13 3.50 -11.66
CA GLU A 9 14.09 2.44 -10.65
C GLU A 9 15.47 1.82 -10.44
N THR A 10 15.75 1.43 -9.20
CA THR A 10 17.05 0.88 -8.79
C THR A 10 16.97 -0.54 -8.24
N LEU A 11 15.89 -1.27 -8.53
CA LEU A 11 15.67 -2.64 -8.04
C LEU A 11 16.74 -3.63 -8.53
N HIS A 12 17.22 -3.45 -9.76
CA HIS A 12 18.22 -4.31 -10.38
C HIS A 12 19.37 -3.52 -11.00
N ASP A 13 20.60 -4.03 -10.88
CA ASP A 13 21.81 -3.35 -11.37
C ASP A 13 21.90 -3.29 -12.91
N GLN A 14 21.29 -4.23 -13.63
CA GLN A 14 21.51 -4.39 -15.08
C GLN A 14 20.32 -4.05 -15.94
N PHE A 15 19.13 -3.90 -15.35
CA PHE A 15 17.92 -3.47 -16.03
C PHE A 15 16.97 -2.79 -15.06
N GLY A 16 16.09 -1.97 -15.58
CA GLY A 16 15.09 -1.27 -14.78
C GLY A 16 14.12 -0.52 -15.69
N GLN A 17 13.13 0.06 -15.06
CA GLN A 17 12.19 0.95 -15.72
C GLN A 17 12.49 2.40 -15.37
N TYR A 18 12.00 3.30 -16.19
CA TYR A 18 12.03 4.72 -15.89
C TYR A 18 10.67 5.37 -16.14
N PHE A 19 10.40 6.42 -15.42
CA PHE A 19 9.21 7.24 -15.56
C PHE A 19 9.59 8.67 -15.90
N ALA A 20 8.90 9.27 -16.87
CA ALA A 20 8.95 10.71 -17.04
C ALA A 20 8.23 11.37 -15.84
N VAL A 21 8.89 12.30 -15.17
CA VAL A 21 8.34 13.00 -14.02
C VAL A 21 7.74 14.32 -14.49
N ASP A 22 6.42 14.44 -14.36
CA ASP A 22 5.73 15.69 -14.65
C ASP A 22 5.81 16.65 -13.46
N ASN A 23 5.60 16.14 -12.23
CA ASN A 23 5.68 16.90 -11.00
C ASN A 23 6.04 15.97 -9.84
N VAL A 24 6.88 16.41 -8.90
CA VAL A 24 7.12 15.72 -7.63
C VAL A 24 6.14 16.29 -6.61
N LEU A 25 5.23 15.46 -6.12
CA LEU A 25 4.24 15.85 -5.13
C LEU A 25 4.80 15.80 -3.71
N TYR A 26 5.65 14.82 -3.45
CA TYR A 26 6.25 14.59 -2.16
C TYR A 26 7.55 13.81 -2.30
N HIS A 27 8.55 14.14 -1.47
CA HIS A 27 9.80 13.39 -1.37
C HIS A 27 10.39 13.62 0.02
N GLU A 28 10.48 12.58 0.82
CA GLU A 28 11.08 12.62 2.14
C GLU A 28 11.73 11.27 2.48
N LYS A 29 12.80 11.35 3.25
CA LYS A 29 13.43 10.19 3.85
C LYS A 29 13.02 10.10 5.30
N THR A 30 12.29 9.02 5.63
CA THR A 30 11.93 8.68 7.01
C THR A 30 13.08 7.91 7.70
N ASP A 31 12.88 7.50 8.93
CA ASP A 31 13.83 6.61 9.63
C ASP A 31 13.87 5.20 9.01
N HIS A 32 12.85 4.84 8.21
CA HIS A 32 12.69 3.51 7.63
C HIS A 32 13.05 3.46 6.15
N GLN A 33 12.68 4.50 5.36
CA GLN A 33 12.78 4.43 3.90
C GLN A 33 12.80 5.82 3.24
N ASP A 34 13.28 5.87 2.00
CA ASP A 34 13.21 7.04 1.11
C ASP A 34 11.93 6.95 0.28
N LEU A 35 10.96 7.83 0.56
CA LEU A 35 9.65 7.84 -0.07
C LEU A 35 9.52 8.99 -1.07
N ILE A 36 9.14 8.68 -2.29
CA ILE A 36 8.80 9.68 -3.31
C ILE A 36 7.43 9.39 -3.93
N ILE A 37 6.65 10.46 -4.12
CA ILE A 37 5.40 10.44 -4.89
C ILE A 37 5.50 11.49 -5.98
N PHE A 38 5.30 11.07 -7.23
CA PHE A 38 5.35 11.96 -8.39
C PHE A 38 4.22 11.67 -9.38
N GLU A 39 3.93 12.65 -10.22
CA GLU A 39 2.96 12.53 -11.30
C GLU A 39 3.61 12.09 -12.60
N ASN A 40 2.94 11.17 -13.28
CA ASN A 40 3.26 10.69 -14.61
C ASN A 40 2.01 10.70 -15.50
N ALA A 41 2.09 11.24 -16.69
CA ALA A 41 0.93 11.38 -17.59
C ALA A 41 0.28 10.04 -17.99
N ALA A 42 1.02 8.93 -17.99
CA ALA A 42 0.52 7.62 -18.38
C ALA A 42 -0.01 6.80 -17.19
N PHE A 43 0.60 6.96 -16.00
CA PHE A 43 0.34 6.12 -14.82
C PHE A 43 -0.38 6.85 -13.68
N GLY A 44 -0.62 8.16 -13.82
CA GLY A 44 -1.15 8.97 -12.74
C GLY A 44 -0.09 9.21 -11.66
N ARG A 45 -0.46 9.12 -10.40
CA ARG A 45 0.49 9.21 -9.30
C ARG A 45 1.23 7.89 -9.14
N VAL A 46 2.53 7.99 -8.99
CA VAL A 46 3.46 6.88 -8.80
C VAL A 46 4.10 7.05 -7.43
N MET A 47 4.07 6.02 -6.61
CA MET A 47 4.79 5.94 -5.35
C MET A 47 5.96 4.97 -5.47
N ALA A 48 7.12 5.41 -5.00
CA ALA A 48 8.29 4.56 -4.88
C ALA A 48 8.91 4.67 -3.48
N LEU A 49 9.43 3.55 -2.98
CA LEU A 49 10.15 3.43 -1.73
C LEU A 49 11.56 2.90 -2.02
N ASP A 50 12.58 3.53 -1.45
CA ASP A 50 13.99 3.14 -1.62
C ASP A 50 14.40 2.94 -3.09
N GLY A 51 13.84 3.75 -4.00
CA GLY A 51 14.12 3.66 -5.43
C GLY A 51 13.39 2.53 -6.17
N VAL A 52 12.38 1.90 -5.56
CA VAL A 52 11.56 0.84 -6.16
C VAL A 52 10.10 1.28 -6.24
N VAL A 53 9.47 1.15 -7.41
CA VAL A 53 8.05 1.45 -7.58
C VAL A 53 7.22 0.47 -6.77
N GLN A 54 6.36 0.99 -5.92
CA GLN A 54 5.43 0.20 -5.12
C GLN A 54 4.06 0.15 -5.78
N THR A 55 3.56 1.29 -6.26
CA THR A 55 2.20 1.38 -6.79
C THR A 55 2.04 2.56 -7.76
N THR A 56 1.09 2.44 -8.67
CA THR A 56 0.64 3.53 -9.54
C THR A 56 -0.89 3.61 -9.57
N GLU A 57 -1.47 4.79 -9.73
CA GLU A 57 -2.93 4.95 -9.81
C GLU A 57 -3.57 4.17 -10.96
N ARG A 58 -2.81 3.87 -12.01
CA ARG A 58 -3.35 3.23 -13.21
C ARG A 58 -3.61 1.73 -13.04
N ASP A 59 -2.74 1.02 -12.36
CA ASP A 59 -2.71 -0.45 -12.37
C ASP A 59 -2.68 -1.10 -10.98
N GLU A 60 -2.68 -0.30 -9.91
CA GLU A 60 -2.68 -0.79 -8.53
C GLU A 60 -3.78 -1.81 -8.25
N PHE A 61 -4.96 -1.59 -8.87
CA PHE A 61 -6.13 -2.41 -8.64
C PHE A 61 -5.90 -3.89 -9.01
N ILE A 62 -5.05 -4.18 -10.01
CA ILE A 62 -4.75 -5.55 -10.44
C ILE A 62 -4.13 -6.32 -9.26
N TYR A 63 -3.16 -5.73 -8.60
CA TYR A 63 -2.50 -6.32 -7.44
C TYR A 63 -3.42 -6.40 -6.23
N HIS A 64 -4.01 -5.30 -5.84
CA HIS A 64 -4.80 -5.20 -4.61
C HIS A 64 -6.09 -6.04 -4.65
N GLU A 65 -6.79 -6.07 -5.79
CA GLU A 65 -7.95 -6.94 -5.96
C GLU A 65 -7.56 -8.42 -5.90
N MET A 66 -6.50 -8.84 -6.56
CA MET A 66 -6.07 -10.23 -6.57
C MET A 66 -5.59 -10.69 -5.19
N MET A 67 -4.77 -9.89 -4.52
CA MET A 67 -4.27 -10.20 -3.17
C MET A 67 -5.39 -10.24 -2.13
N THR A 68 -6.44 -9.47 -2.31
CA THR A 68 -7.56 -9.38 -1.37
C THR A 68 -8.66 -10.38 -1.69
N HIS A 69 -9.21 -10.33 -2.90
CA HIS A 69 -10.42 -11.07 -3.20
C HIS A 69 -10.20 -12.58 -3.32
N VAL A 70 -9.05 -13.00 -3.85
CA VAL A 70 -8.76 -14.44 -4.01
C VAL A 70 -8.80 -15.17 -2.67
N PRO A 71 -8.04 -14.79 -1.62
CA PRO A 71 -8.09 -15.50 -0.35
C PRO A 71 -9.43 -15.31 0.38
N LEU A 72 -10.03 -14.13 0.35
CA LEU A 72 -11.30 -13.87 1.04
C LEU A 72 -12.47 -14.67 0.44
N LEU A 73 -12.53 -14.76 -0.90
CA LEU A 73 -13.56 -15.55 -1.58
C LEU A 73 -13.30 -17.05 -1.44
N ALA A 74 -12.04 -17.50 -1.47
CA ALA A 74 -11.69 -18.90 -1.23
C ALA A 74 -12.04 -19.36 0.18
N HIS A 75 -11.83 -18.50 1.20
CA HIS A 75 -12.23 -18.76 2.58
C HIS A 75 -13.77 -18.78 2.74
N GLY A 76 -14.45 -17.86 2.09
CA GLY A 76 -15.92 -17.74 2.03
C GLY A 76 -16.61 -17.17 3.27
N HIS A 77 -16.00 -17.26 4.44
CA HIS A 77 -16.61 -16.86 5.74
C HIS A 77 -15.66 -16.05 6.63
N ALA A 78 -14.60 -15.46 6.06
CA ALA A 78 -13.64 -14.67 6.81
C ALA A 78 -14.31 -13.49 7.54
N LYS A 79 -14.06 -13.37 8.83
CA LYS A 79 -14.57 -12.30 9.71
C LYS A 79 -13.47 -11.37 10.19
N HIS A 80 -12.30 -11.93 10.45
CA HIS A 80 -11.15 -11.23 11.01
C HIS A 80 -9.99 -11.27 10.03
N VAL A 81 -9.59 -10.11 9.52
CA VAL A 81 -8.54 -9.98 8.50
C VAL A 81 -7.36 -9.22 9.08
N LEU A 82 -6.16 -9.74 8.86
CA LEU A 82 -4.90 -9.06 9.12
C LEU A 82 -4.26 -8.66 7.80
N ILE A 83 -3.83 -7.41 7.71
CA ILE A 83 -2.97 -6.89 6.64
C ILE A 83 -1.63 -6.54 7.28
N ILE A 84 -0.52 -7.06 6.75
CA ILE A 84 0.84 -6.72 7.16
C ILE A 84 1.44 -5.88 6.03
N GLY A 85 1.79 -4.61 6.30
CA GLY A 85 2.08 -3.61 5.30
C GLY A 85 0.81 -2.94 4.77
N GLY A 86 0.82 -2.53 3.50
CA GLY A 86 -0.35 -1.96 2.82
C GLY A 86 -0.69 -0.53 3.25
N GLY A 87 0.32 0.22 3.68
CA GLY A 87 0.17 1.60 4.17
C GLY A 87 -0.39 2.59 3.16
N ASP A 88 -0.54 2.22 1.89
CA ASP A 88 -1.23 3.03 0.87
C ASP A 88 -2.76 2.98 0.99
N GLY A 89 -3.30 1.99 1.71
CA GLY A 89 -4.71 1.81 2.00
C GLY A 89 -5.53 1.14 0.89
N ALA A 90 -4.92 0.77 -0.24
CA ALA A 90 -5.64 0.13 -1.34
C ALA A 90 -6.05 -1.31 -0.99
N MET A 91 -5.18 -2.05 -0.31
CA MET A 91 -5.53 -3.36 0.23
C MET A 91 -6.69 -3.27 1.22
N LEU A 92 -6.64 -2.29 2.13
CA LEU A 92 -7.72 -2.02 3.07
C LEU A 92 -9.03 -1.69 2.35
N ARG A 93 -8.98 -0.86 1.29
CA ARG A 93 -10.14 -0.52 0.46
C ARG A 93 -10.81 -1.79 -0.08
N GLU A 94 -10.03 -2.72 -0.60
CA GLU A 94 -10.60 -3.95 -1.16
C GLU A 94 -11.17 -4.86 -0.07
N VAL A 95 -10.54 -4.97 1.09
CA VAL A 95 -11.09 -5.74 2.23
C VAL A 95 -12.42 -5.16 2.71
N THR A 96 -12.57 -3.82 2.75
CA THR A 96 -13.81 -3.18 3.22
C THR A 96 -15.04 -3.48 2.34
N ARG A 97 -14.84 -3.92 1.09
CA ARG A 97 -15.92 -4.37 0.19
C ARG A 97 -16.56 -5.68 0.65
N HIS A 98 -15.87 -6.49 1.44
CA HIS A 98 -16.41 -7.74 1.97
C HIS A 98 -17.27 -7.49 3.21
N LYS A 99 -18.59 -7.58 3.05
CA LYS A 99 -19.55 -7.23 4.11
C LYS A 99 -19.61 -8.21 5.27
N ASN A 100 -19.11 -9.44 5.06
CA ASN A 100 -18.98 -10.46 6.11
C ASN A 100 -17.77 -10.25 7.03
N VAL A 101 -16.80 -9.42 6.62
CA VAL A 101 -15.65 -9.07 7.46
C VAL A 101 -16.12 -8.16 8.61
N GLU A 102 -15.80 -8.55 9.83
CA GLU A 102 -16.21 -7.87 11.07
C GLU A 102 -15.10 -7.01 11.66
N SER A 103 -13.82 -7.38 11.42
CA SER A 103 -12.67 -6.58 11.85
C SER A 103 -11.52 -6.68 10.88
N ILE A 104 -10.80 -5.57 10.72
CA ILE A 104 -9.63 -5.43 9.85
C ILE A 104 -8.52 -4.79 10.68
N THR A 105 -7.44 -5.53 10.90
CA THR A 105 -6.22 -5.00 11.53
C THR A 105 -5.16 -4.83 10.46
N MET A 106 -4.58 -3.65 10.35
CA MET A 106 -3.43 -3.38 9.48
C MET A 106 -2.24 -3.02 10.34
N VAL A 107 -1.12 -3.69 10.11
CA VAL A 107 0.14 -3.45 10.80
C VAL A 107 1.12 -2.86 9.80
N GLU A 108 1.49 -1.61 10.00
CA GLU A 108 2.40 -0.87 9.14
C GLU A 108 3.59 -0.37 9.99
N ILE A 109 4.79 -0.57 9.48
CA ILE A 109 6.00 -0.20 10.21
C ILE A 109 6.23 1.32 10.19
N ASP A 110 5.83 1.99 9.12
CA ASP A 110 6.06 3.41 8.91
C ASP A 110 4.76 4.23 8.93
N ALA A 111 4.50 4.90 10.04
CA ALA A 111 3.36 5.82 10.15
C ALA A 111 3.40 6.95 9.11
N GLY A 112 4.58 7.30 8.62
CA GLY A 112 4.77 8.29 7.56
C GLY A 112 4.09 7.84 6.27
N VAL A 113 4.30 6.58 5.87
CA VAL A 113 3.67 6.02 4.65
C VAL A 113 2.15 6.17 4.69
N VAL A 114 1.52 5.79 5.80
CA VAL A 114 0.06 5.92 5.96
C VAL A 114 -0.39 7.39 5.82
N SER A 115 0.34 8.30 6.48
CA SER A 115 0.03 9.73 6.44
C SER A 115 0.13 10.31 5.03
N PHE A 116 1.21 9.99 4.32
CA PHE A 116 1.45 10.50 2.97
C PHE A 116 0.48 9.91 1.94
N CYS A 117 0.25 8.60 2.02
CA CYS A 117 -0.69 7.95 1.12
C CYS A 117 -2.12 8.45 1.32
N ARG A 118 -2.51 8.73 2.57
CA ARG A 118 -3.81 9.36 2.86
C ARG A 118 -3.96 10.71 2.19
N GLN A 119 -2.89 11.49 2.14
CA GLN A 119 -2.88 12.83 1.54
C GLN A 119 -2.68 12.82 0.03
N TYR A 120 -1.71 12.05 -0.45
CA TYR A 120 -1.24 12.13 -1.83
C TYR A 120 -1.76 11.02 -2.74
N LEU A 121 -2.30 9.92 -2.19
CA LEU A 121 -2.92 8.81 -2.92
C LEU A 121 -4.38 8.58 -2.49
N PRO A 122 -5.25 9.62 -2.53
CA PRO A 122 -6.62 9.50 -2.03
C PRO A 122 -7.46 8.47 -2.80
N ASN A 123 -7.13 8.19 -4.06
CA ASN A 123 -7.82 7.18 -4.87
C ASN A 123 -7.49 5.75 -4.43
N HIS A 124 -6.28 5.49 -3.89
CA HIS A 124 -5.90 4.19 -3.36
C HIS A 124 -6.75 3.81 -2.16
N ASN A 125 -6.80 4.68 -1.16
CA ASN A 125 -7.53 4.39 0.06
C ASN A 125 -9.05 4.62 -0.06
N ALA A 126 -9.49 5.57 -0.90
CA ALA A 126 -10.90 5.90 -1.14
C ALA A 126 -11.74 6.00 0.15
N GLY A 127 -11.16 6.53 1.22
CA GLY A 127 -11.82 6.69 2.52
C GLY A 127 -11.82 5.42 3.40
N SER A 128 -11.16 4.35 3.01
CA SER A 128 -11.14 3.08 3.76
C SER A 128 -10.56 3.19 5.17
N TYR A 129 -9.68 4.14 5.42
CA TYR A 129 -9.14 4.40 6.77
C TYR A 129 -10.19 4.87 7.78
N ASP A 130 -11.35 5.31 7.32
CA ASP A 130 -12.46 5.76 8.17
C ASP A 130 -13.53 4.66 8.39
N ASP A 131 -13.30 3.42 7.86
CA ASP A 131 -14.18 2.28 8.09
C ASP A 131 -14.18 1.90 9.58
N PRO A 132 -15.36 1.79 10.24
CA PRO A 132 -15.44 1.51 11.67
C PRO A 132 -14.89 0.14 12.08
N ARG A 133 -14.68 -0.78 11.15
CA ARG A 133 -14.08 -2.10 11.39
C ARG A 133 -12.56 -2.06 11.39
N PHE A 134 -11.97 -0.95 10.93
CA PHE A 134 -10.54 -0.80 10.73
C PHE A 134 -9.79 -0.42 11.99
N LYS A 135 -8.65 -1.05 12.21
CA LYS A 135 -7.67 -0.72 13.25
C LYS A 135 -6.27 -0.67 12.64
N LEU A 136 -5.61 0.47 12.76
CA LEU A 136 -4.20 0.63 12.44
C LEU A 136 -3.34 0.32 13.67
N VAL A 137 -2.26 -0.41 13.46
CA VAL A 137 -1.19 -0.67 14.42
C VAL A 137 0.12 -0.24 13.76
N ILE A 138 0.86 0.64 14.38
CA ILE A 138 2.20 1.02 13.94
C ILE A 138 3.19 0.16 14.71
N ASP A 139 3.74 -0.86 14.03
CA ASP A 139 4.68 -1.83 14.58
C ASP A 139 5.34 -2.63 13.46
N ASP A 140 6.43 -3.31 13.78
CA ASP A 140 6.97 -4.37 12.94
C ASP A 140 6.00 -5.55 12.86
N GLY A 141 5.71 -6.03 11.64
CA GLY A 141 4.75 -7.12 11.42
C GLY A 141 5.14 -8.42 12.13
N VAL A 142 6.44 -8.72 12.21
CA VAL A 142 6.94 -9.92 12.91
C VAL A 142 6.75 -9.77 14.42
N ASN A 143 7.04 -8.59 14.97
CA ASN A 143 6.79 -8.31 16.39
C ASN A 143 5.32 -8.44 16.74
N PHE A 144 4.45 -7.85 15.95
CA PHE A 144 3.02 -7.92 16.15
C PHE A 144 2.51 -9.37 16.15
N VAL A 145 2.89 -10.18 15.17
CA VAL A 145 2.46 -11.58 15.05
C VAL A 145 2.95 -12.41 16.24
N ASN A 146 4.16 -12.16 16.75
CA ASN A 146 4.72 -12.87 17.89
C ASN A 146 4.07 -12.48 19.24
N GLN A 147 3.48 -11.31 19.33
CA GLN A 147 2.94 -10.78 20.61
C GLN A 147 1.42 -10.80 20.67
N THR A 148 0.74 -10.84 19.51
CA THR A 148 -0.72 -10.81 19.49
C THR A 148 -1.33 -12.13 19.98
N SER A 149 -2.39 -12.00 20.76
CA SER A 149 -3.28 -13.13 21.09
C SER A 149 -4.50 -13.23 20.18
N GLN A 150 -4.61 -12.30 19.22
CA GLN A 150 -5.71 -12.29 18.26
C GLN A 150 -5.53 -13.41 17.23
N THR A 151 -6.64 -13.91 16.72
CA THR A 151 -6.67 -14.87 15.62
C THR A 151 -7.32 -14.23 14.41
N PHE A 152 -6.85 -14.61 13.23
CA PHE A 152 -7.33 -14.07 11.97
C PHE A 152 -7.72 -15.21 11.03
N ASP A 153 -8.79 -15.01 10.27
CA ASP A 153 -9.26 -15.97 9.28
C ASP A 153 -8.44 -15.89 7.99
N VAL A 154 -8.01 -14.67 7.64
CA VAL A 154 -7.16 -14.39 6.47
C VAL A 154 -6.08 -13.40 6.87
N ILE A 155 -4.85 -13.69 6.45
CA ILE A 155 -3.69 -12.82 6.58
C ILE A 155 -3.19 -12.47 5.19
N ILE A 156 -3.10 -11.18 4.89
CA ILE A 156 -2.57 -10.64 3.65
C ILE A 156 -1.23 -9.98 3.98
N SER A 157 -0.14 -10.49 3.40
CA SER A 157 1.18 -9.90 3.57
C SER A 157 1.51 -9.06 2.33
N ASP A 158 1.58 -7.76 2.54
CA ASP A 158 1.86 -6.73 1.54
C ASP A 158 3.07 -5.90 2.00
N CYS A 159 4.18 -6.58 2.19
CA CYS A 159 5.44 -5.99 2.64
C CYS A 159 6.53 -6.23 1.60
N THR A 160 7.39 -5.25 1.43
CA THR A 160 8.60 -5.26 0.59
C THR A 160 9.82 -5.63 1.40
#